data_08f074bff3d146cc59bdaf0233dd70cc
#
_entry.id   08f074bff3d146cc59bdaf0233dd70cc
#
_cell.length_a   1.000
_cell.length_b   1.000
_cell.length_c   1.000
_cell.angle_alpha   90.00
_cell.angle_beta   90.00
_cell.angle_gamma   90.00
#
_symmetry.space_group_name_H-M   'P 1'
#
loop_
_entity.id
_entity.type
_entity.pdbx_description
1 polymer ?
#
loop_
_entity_poly.entity_id
_entity_poly.type
_entity_poly.pdbx_seq_one_letter_code
_entity_poly.pdbx_strand_id
1 'polypeptide(L)'
;MKLTDSNVIRFHLQVLYGISIKSLEKKRERLMISGSKIFGVPLENLPRCYIPEFGLVPCFLVDACSFLLERGGTVGLFRKPGCLARIKTLRAKLNRGESCLSTALPYDVATLIKQFCRELPEPLFPSELHAAMLKAQSLPNLQDRMAALQLLSCLLPARNASCLHYMFDYLAKVSQRYEKIFFFLIKRILPLPFKGLMENVAINAVFKNMHSFSIFFLAFKEVMT
;
A
#
# COMPACT_ATOMS: atom_id res chain seq x y z
N MET A 1 19.81 11.98 -12.03
CA MET A 1 18.88 12.75 -12.89
C MET A 1 17.48 12.54 -12.34
N LYS A 2 16.87 13.56 -11.73
CA LYS A 2 15.49 13.43 -11.23
C LYS A 2 14.54 13.51 -12.43
N LEU A 3 13.97 12.41 -12.86
CA LEU A 3 12.88 12.36 -13.83
C LEU A 3 11.60 12.86 -13.12
N THR A 4 11.35 14.17 -13.17
CA THR A 4 10.21 14.80 -12.49
C THR A 4 9.02 15.02 -13.44
N ASP A 5 9.23 14.92 -14.75
CA ASP A 5 8.17 15.12 -15.74
C ASP A 5 7.45 13.79 -16.02
N SER A 6 6.18 13.72 -15.64
CA SER A 6 5.34 12.53 -15.87
C SER A 6 5.18 12.16 -17.34
N ASN A 7 5.29 13.12 -18.27
CA ASN A 7 5.21 12.86 -19.71
C ASN A 7 6.48 12.17 -20.21
N VAL A 8 7.65 12.59 -19.71
CA VAL A 8 8.93 11.96 -20.04
C VAL A 8 8.96 10.52 -19.53
N ILE A 9 8.48 10.29 -18.31
CA ILE A 9 8.38 8.93 -17.75
C ILE A 9 7.47 8.05 -18.60
N ARG A 10 6.29 8.54 -18.98
CA ARG A 10 5.35 7.80 -19.85
C ARG A 10 5.96 7.51 -21.21
N PHE A 11 6.65 8.47 -21.80
CA PHE A 11 7.37 8.29 -23.07
C PHE A 11 8.42 7.18 -22.96
N HIS A 12 9.26 7.19 -21.93
CA HIS A 12 10.24 6.12 -21.70
C HIS A 12 9.59 4.76 -21.52
N LEU A 13 8.52 4.66 -20.72
CA LEU A 13 7.77 3.41 -20.54
C LEU A 13 7.21 2.86 -21.86
N GLN A 14 6.72 3.77 -22.73
CA GLN A 14 6.19 3.38 -24.03
C GLN A 14 7.29 2.94 -25.00
N VAL A 15 8.38 3.70 -25.10
CA VAL A 15 9.45 3.46 -26.09
C VAL A 15 10.30 2.26 -25.71
N LEU A 16 10.71 2.16 -24.44
CA LEU A 16 11.65 1.11 -24.00
C LEU A 16 10.94 -0.22 -23.70
N TYR A 17 9.70 -0.18 -23.18
CA TYR A 17 9.03 -1.37 -22.66
C TYR A 17 7.67 -1.63 -23.33
N GLY A 18 7.24 -0.77 -24.26
CA GLY A 18 5.93 -0.86 -24.91
C GLY A 18 4.75 -0.64 -23.93
N ILE A 19 4.99 -0.02 -22.77
CA ILE A 19 3.99 0.17 -21.72
C ILE A 19 3.31 1.53 -21.90
N SER A 20 2.05 1.52 -22.35
CA SER A 20 1.22 2.72 -22.50
C SER A 20 0.40 2.97 -21.22
N ILE A 21 0.39 4.19 -20.74
CA ILE A 21 -0.43 4.63 -19.62
C ILE A 21 -1.30 5.78 -20.08
N LYS A 22 -2.62 5.61 -20.00
CA LYS A 22 -3.58 6.70 -20.25
C LYS A 22 -3.32 7.82 -19.24
N SER A 23 -3.53 9.07 -19.67
CA SER A 23 -3.36 10.22 -18.78
C SER A 23 -4.20 10.02 -17.53
N LEU A 24 -3.59 10.20 -16.35
CA LEU A 24 -4.32 10.32 -15.10
C LEU A 24 -5.14 11.62 -15.21
N GLU A 25 -6.40 11.51 -15.62
CA GLU A 25 -7.31 12.62 -15.52
C GLU A 25 -7.43 12.96 -14.03
N LYS A 26 -6.97 14.16 -13.65
CA LYS A 26 -7.25 14.69 -12.33
C LYS A 26 -8.77 14.87 -12.24
N LYS A 27 -9.48 13.87 -11.74
CA LYS A 27 -10.86 14.08 -11.30
C LYS A 27 -10.82 15.26 -10.34
N ARG A 28 -11.48 16.36 -10.69
CA ARG A 28 -11.69 17.51 -9.81
C ARG A 28 -12.44 16.99 -8.59
N GLU A 29 -11.71 16.71 -7.55
CA GLU A 29 -12.26 16.25 -6.29
C GLU A 29 -12.99 17.43 -5.65
N ARG A 30 -14.29 17.26 -5.44
CA ARG A 30 -15.02 18.11 -4.52
C ARG A 30 -14.44 17.87 -3.13
N LEU A 31 -13.85 18.91 -2.55
CA LEU A 31 -13.50 18.93 -1.13
C LEU A 31 -14.79 18.69 -0.33
N MET A 32 -15.08 17.45 -0.04
CA MET A 32 -16.07 17.10 0.95
C MET A 32 -15.41 17.38 2.29
N ILE A 33 -15.85 18.42 2.98
CA ILE A 33 -15.52 18.65 4.37
C ILE A 33 -16.13 17.48 5.13
N SER A 34 -15.36 16.39 5.19
CA SER A 34 -15.71 15.22 5.96
C SER A 34 -15.34 15.51 7.40
N GLY A 35 -16.31 15.45 8.30
CA GLY A 35 -16.04 15.44 9.72
C GLY A 35 -15.01 14.36 10.10
N SER A 36 -14.88 13.98 11.34
CA SER A 36 -13.87 13.05 11.88
C SER A 36 -13.83 11.62 11.28
N LYS A 37 -14.54 11.36 10.15
CA LYS A 37 -14.58 10.04 9.53
C LYS A 37 -13.21 9.64 8.98
N ILE A 38 -12.84 8.37 9.20
CA ILE A 38 -11.58 7.77 8.75
C ILE A 38 -11.81 6.78 7.61
N PHE A 39 -12.89 6.00 7.67
CA PHE A 39 -13.18 4.93 6.71
C PHE A 39 -14.06 5.41 5.57
N GLY A 40 -13.71 5.01 4.34
CA GLY A 40 -14.43 5.40 3.13
C GLY A 40 -14.20 6.86 2.72
N VAL A 41 -13.12 7.49 3.20
CA VAL A 41 -12.77 8.88 2.94
C VAL A 41 -11.53 8.93 2.04
N PRO A 42 -11.48 9.83 1.03
CA PRO A 42 -10.30 10.01 0.21
C PRO A 42 -9.05 10.36 1.04
N LEU A 43 -7.88 9.89 0.61
CA LEU A 43 -6.60 10.08 1.35
C LEU A 43 -6.30 11.55 1.64
N GLU A 44 -6.68 12.47 0.75
CA GLU A 44 -6.47 13.92 0.91
C GLU A 44 -7.27 14.54 2.05
N ASN A 45 -8.40 13.94 2.40
CA ASN A 45 -9.31 14.46 3.43
C ASN A 45 -9.05 13.85 4.81
N LEU A 46 -8.08 12.94 4.92
CA LEU A 46 -7.74 12.29 6.18
C LEU A 46 -6.74 13.12 7.00
N PRO A 47 -6.85 13.11 8.36
CA PRO A 47 -5.78 13.59 9.22
C PRO A 47 -4.48 12.85 8.94
N ARG A 48 -3.36 13.60 8.80
CA ARG A 48 -2.05 13.05 8.43
C ARG A 48 -0.98 13.47 9.43
N CYS A 49 -0.11 12.53 9.74
CA CYS A 49 1.09 12.72 10.54
C CYS A 49 2.30 12.79 9.62
N TYR A 50 3.22 13.72 9.87
CA TYR A 50 4.48 13.78 9.16
C TYR A 50 5.49 12.83 9.81
N ILE A 51 6.06 11.94 9.01
CA ILE A 51 7.12 11.02 9.42
C ILE A 51 8.31 11.28 8.48
N PRO A 52 9.49 11.63 9.01
CA PRO A 52 10.64 12.07 8.20
C PRO A 52 10.96 11.16 7.01
N GLU A 53 10.95 9.84 7.23
CA GLU A 53 11.31 8.84 6.22
C GLU A 53 10.22 8.59 5.17
N PHE A 54 8.95 8.88 5.49
CA PHE A 54 7.80 8.52 4.65
C PHE A 54 6.99 9.73 4.16
N GLY A 55 7.17 10.91 4.79
CA GLY A 55 6.35 12.08 4.53
C GLY A 55 4.99 12.03 5.25
N LEU A 56 3.93 12.50 4.58
CA LEU A 56 2.59 12.61 5.17
C LEU A 56 1.82 11.29 5.04
N VAL A 57 1.59 10.62 6.16
CA VAL A 57 0.86 9.34 6.27
C VAL A 57 -0.42 9.54 7.08
N PRO A 58 -1.56 8.90 6.74
CA PRO A 58 -2.77 8.97 7.57
C PRO A 58 -2.49 8.56 9.02
N CYS A 59 -2.87 9.42 9.99
CA CYS A 59 -2.57 9.18 11.41
C CYS A 59 -3.13 7.84 11.90
N PHE A 60 -4.33 7.45 11.43
CA PHE A 60 -4.88 6.13 11.74
C PHE A 60 -3.95 4.98 11.38
N LEU A 61 -3.28 5.03 10.20
CA LEU A 61 -2.34 3.97 9.81
C LEU A 61 -1.10 3.96 10.70
N VAL A 62 -0.60 5.16 11.06
CA VAL A 62 0.56 5.27 11.96
C VAL A 62 0.23 4.65 13.31
N ASP A 63 -0.88 5.04 13.93
CA ASP A 63 -1.31 4.55 15.24
C ASP A 63 -1.59 3.04 15.23
N ALA A 64 -2.32 2.56 14.21
CA ALA A 64 -2.69 1.16 14.10
C ALA A 64 -1.49 0.25 13.83
N CYS A 65 -0.56 0.66 12.96
CA CYS A 65 0.64 -0.11 12.66
C CYS A 65 1.61 -0.11 13.85
N SER A 66 1.82 1.01 14.54
CA SER A 66 2.64 1.09 15.74
C SER A 66 2.09 0.19 16.84
N PHE A 67 0.79 0.26 17.10
CA PHE A 67 0.10 -0.63 18.05
C PHE A 67 0.34 -2.11 17.76
N LEU A 68 0.28 -2.52 16.49
CA LEU A 68 0.50 -3.92 16.11
C LEU A 68 1.98 -4.33 16.15
N LEU A 69 2.91 -3.41 15.89
CA LEU A 69 4.36 -3.70 16.03
C LEU A 69 4.76 -3.95 17.48
N GLU A 70 4.21 -3.20 18.41
CA GLU A 70 4.43 -3.43 19.85
C GLU A 70 3.93 -4.81 20.30
N ARG A 71 2.87 -5.33 19.66
CA ARG A 71 2.25 -6.63 19.95
C ARG A 71 2.61 -7.71 18.94
N GLY A 72 3.78 -7.61 18.36
CA GLY A 72 4.26 -8.44 17.24
C GLY A 72 4.37 -9.95 17.54
N GLY A 73 4.11 -10.41 18.78
CA GLY A 73 4.04 -11.84 19.15
C GLY A 73 2.68 -12.50 18.87
N THR A 74 1.69 -11.80 18.30
CA THR A 74 0.33 -12.33 18.13
C THR A 74 0.26 -13.36 17.00
N VAL A 75 0.19 -14.63 17.35
CA VAL A 75 0.12 -15.75 16.39
C VAL A 75 -1.12 -15.67 15.51
N GLY A 76 -0.90 -15.64 14.18
CA GLY A 76 -2.00 -15.58 13.22
C GLY A 76 -2.57 -14.17 13.05
N LEU A 77 -1.84 -13.14 13.44
CA LEU A 77 -2.15 -11.75 13.14
C LEU A 77 -2.44 -11.62 11.63
N PHE A 78 -3.48 -10.89 11.29
CA PHE A 78 -4.03 -10.74 9.92
C PHE A 78 -4.69 -11.99 9.31
N ARG A 79 -4.41 -13.21 9.75
CA ARG A 79 -5.08 -14.44 9.29
C ARG A 79 -6.39 -14.67 10.03
N LYS A 80 -6.35 -14.58 11.35
CA LYS A 80 -7.54 -14.73 12.19
C LYS A 80 -8.41 -13.47 12.07
N PRO A 81 -9.75 -13.61 11.94
CA PRO A 81 -10.64 -12.47 11.93
C PRO A 81 -10.77 -11.87 13.33
N GLY A 82 -11.00 -10.55 13.40
CA GLY A 82 -11.46 -9.90 14.62
C GLY A 82 -12.97 -10.10 14.84
N CYS A 83 -13.46 -9.71 16.01
CA CYS A 83 -14.89 -9.80 16.33
C CYS A 83 -15.66 -8.62 15.71
N LEU A 84 -16.68 -8.92 14.91
CA LEU A 84 -17.47 -7.91 14.19
C LEU A 84 -18.08 -6.85 15.11
N ALA A 85 -18.61 -7.25 16.29
CA ALA A 85 -19.22 -6.31 17.23
C ALA A 85 -18.18 -5.31 17.77
N ARG A 86 -16.99 -5.80 18.19
CA ARG A 86 -15.90 -4.93 18.66
C ARG A 86 -15.37 -4.02 17.56
N ILE A 87 -15.21 -4.55 16.34
CA ILE A 87 -14.76 -3.78 15.18
C ILE A 87 -15.74 -2.65 14.87
N LYS A 88 -17.07 -2.90 14.88
CA LYS A 88 -18.08 -1.86 14.69
C LYS A 88 -17.97 -0.76 15.75
N THR A 89 -17.81 -1.13 17.01
CA THR A 89 -17.65 -0.17 18.13
C THR A 89 -16.36 0.64 18.00
N LEU A 90 -15.22 0.00 17.72
CA LEU A 90 -13.94 0.67 17.50
C LEU A 90 -14.01 1.64 16.32
N ARG A 91 -14.58 1.21 15.22
CA ARG A 91 -14.78 2.03 14.03
C ARG A 91 -15.63 3.28 14.32
N ALA A 92 -16.72 3.11 15.08
CA ALA A 92 -17.56 4.23 15.47
C ALA A 92 -16.79 5.24 16.34
N LYS A 93 -15.97 4.77 17.30
CA LYS A 93 -15.12 5.60 18.14
C LYS A 93 -14.07 6.35 17.31
N LEU A 94 -13.34 5.63 16.44
CA LEU A 94 -12.33 6.23 15.55
C LEU A 94 -12.94 7.30 14.63
N ASN A 95 -14.14 7.07 14.10
CA ASN A 95 -14.86 8.05 13.29
C ASN A 95 -15.34 9.28 14.07
N ARG A 96 -15.33 9.24 15.40
CA ARG A 96 -15.56 10.40 16.28
C ARG A 96 -14.25 11.06 16.75
N GLY A 97 -13.10 10.56 16.28
CA GLY A 97 -11.78 11.06 16.70
C GLY A 97 -11.33 10.59 18.09
N GLU A 98 -11.98 9.54 18.64
CA GLU A 98 -11.62 9.02 19.96
C GLU A 98 -10.35 8.15 19.88
N SER A 99 -9.42 8.33 20.82
CA SER A 99 -8.27 7.46 21.00
C SER A 99 -8.70 6.15 21.69
N CYS A 100 -8.86 5.07 20.91
CA CYS A 100 -9.39 3.82 21.43
C CYS A 100 -8.58 2.57 21.05
N LEU A 101 -7.46 2.73 20.33
CA LEU A 101 -6.66 1.59 19.89
C LEU A 101 -5.89 0.92 21.01
N SER A 102 -5.48 1.66 22.06
CA SER A 102 -4.70 1.14 23.19
C SER A 102 -5.37 -0.04 23.91
N THR A 103 -6.70 -0.04 23.97
CA THR A 103 -7.52 -1.07 24.61
C THR A 103 -8.06 -2.13 23.63
N ALA A 104 -7.74 -2.00 22.34
CA ALA A 104 -8.24 -2.91 21.31
C ALA A 104 -7.47 -4.23 21.28
N LEU A 105 -8.06 -5.27 20.72
CA LEU A 105 -7.37 -6.52 20.46
C LEU A 105 -6.62 -6.46 19.10
N PRO A 106 -5.41 -7.06 19.00
CA PRO A 106 -4.62 -7.03 17.77
C PRO A 106 -5.36 -7.49 16.52
N TYR A 107 -6.19 -8.53 16.62
CA TYR A 107 -6.98 -9.03 15.49
C TYR A 107 -8.03 -8.03 14.99
N ASP A 108 -8.62 -7.24 15.90
CA ASP A 108 -9.61 -6.23 15.56
C ASP A 108 -8.94 -5.05 14.84
N VAL A 109 -7.75 -4.61 15.33
CA VAL A 109 -6.96 -3.54 14.70
C VAL A 109 -6.43 -3.98 13.32
N ALA A 110 -5.92 -5.21 13.21
CA ALA A 110 -5.49 -5.76 11.91
C ALA A 110 -6.67 -5.82 10.90
N THR A 111 -7.88 -6.09 11.38
CA THR A 111 -9.07 -6.07 10.52
C THR A 111 -9.45 -4.65 10.11
N LEU A 112 -9.30 -3.66 11.00
CA LEU A 112 -9.54 -2.24 10.69
C LEU A 112 -8.55 -1.72 9.64
N ILE A 113 -7.27 -2.08 9.70
CA ILE A 113 -6.29 -1.72 8.64
C ILE A 113 -6.75 -2.27 7.29
N LYS A 114 -7.18 -3.53 7.23
CA LYS A 114 -7.68 -4.14 5.99
C LYS A 114 -8.94 -3.44 5.47
N GLN A 115 -9.86 -3.06 6.36
CA GLN A 115 -11.08 -2.31 5.99
C GLN A 115 -10.71 -0.93 5.47
N PHE A 116 -9.81 -0.22 6.14
CA PHE A 116 -9.32 1.09 5.72
C PHE A 116 -8.82 1.06 4.27
N CYS A 117 -7.89 0.16 3.95
CA CYS A 117 -7.33 0.08 2.60
C CYS A 117 -8.37 -0.30 1.53
N ARG A 118 -9.35 -1.17 1.87
CA ARG A 118 -10.39 -1.62 0.93
C ARG A 118 -11.51 -0.62 0.70
N GLU A 119 -11.76 0.23 1.68
CA GLU A 119 -12.86 1.21 1.64
C GLU A 119 -12.40 2.58 1.13
N LEU A 120 -11.11 2.76 0.83
CA LEU A 120 -10.67 3.97 0.15
C LEU A 120 -11.42 4.13 -1.17
N PRO A 121 -12.01 5.31 -1.45
CA PRO A 121 -12.69 5.59 -2.72
C PRO A 121 -11.80 5.38 -3.93
N GLU A 122 -10.51 5.71 -3.80
CA GLU A 122 -9.45 5.37 -4.73
C GLU A 122 -8.43 4.48 -4.03
N PRO A 123 -8.07 3.33 -4.64
CA PRO A 123 -7.08 2.43 -4.05
C PRO A 123 -5.75 3.13 -3.80
N LEU A 124 -5.01 2.69 -2.75
CA LEU A 124 -3.65 3.17 -2.49
C LEU A 124 -2.76 3.09 -3.72
N PHE A 125 -2.94 2.06 -4.51
CA PHE A 125 -2.33 1.93 -5.82
C PHE A 125 -3.35 2.28 -6.90
N PRO A 126 -3.18 3.41 -7.62
CA PRO A 126 -4.16 3.88 -8.60
C PRO A 126 -4.49 2.82 -9.66
N SER A 127 -5.77 2.63 -9.97
CA SER A 127 -6.26 1.63 -10.91
C SER A 127 -5.69 1.79 -12.32
N GLU A 128 -5.39 3.03 -12.71
CA GLU A 128 -4.82 3.36 -14.01
C GLU A 128 -3.40 2.78 -14.23
N LEU A 129 -2.67 2.55 -13.14
CA LEU A 129 -1.33 1.97 -13.18
C LEU A 129 -1.34 0.43 -13.13
N HIS A 130 -2.49 -0.22 -12.82
CA HIS A 130 -2.57 -1.65 -12.65
C HIS A 130 -2.15 -2.44 -13.90
N ALA A 131 -2.71 -2.09 -15.07
CA ALA A 131 -2.39 -2.77 -16.32
C ALA A 131 -0.91 -2.57 -16.72
N ALA A 132 -0.38 -1.37 -16.49
CA ALA A 132 1.01 -1.04 -16.75
C ALA A 132 1.97 -1.86 -15.86
N MET A 133 1.62 -2.05 -14.57
CA MET A 133 2.42 -2.87 -13.67
C MET A 133 2.42 -4.35 -14.04
N LEU A 134 1.26 -4.90 -14.40
CA LEU A 134 1.19 -6.29 -14.88
C LEU A 134 2.05 -6.48 -16.13
N LYS A 135 2.03 -5.51 -17.05
CA LYS A 135 2.86 -5.53 -18.25
C LYS A 135 4.36 -5.43 -17.91
N ALA A 136 4.74 -4.53 -16.99
CA ALA A 136 6.12 -4.43 -16.52
C ALA A 136 6.62 -5.75 -15.90
N GLN A 137 5.78 -6.43 -15.14
CA GLN A 137 6.10 -7.73 -14.54
C GLN A 137 6.26 -8.85 -15.57
N SER A 138 5.58 -8.79 -16.70
CA SER A 138 5.67 -9.79 -17.78
C SER A 138 6.89 -9.61 -18.67
N LEU A 139 7.69 -8.56 -18.48
CA LEU A 139 8.93 -8.38 -19.25
C LEU A 139 9.91 -9.54 -18.98
N PRO A 140 10.57 -10.07 -20.02
CA PRO A 140 11.42 -11.25 -19.87
C PRO A 140 12.67 -10.98 -19.04
N ASN A 141 13.27 -9.81 -19.19
CA ASN A 141 14.48 -9.41 -18.49
C ASN A 141 14.19 -8.83 -17.09
N LEU A 142 14.92 -9.30 -16.08
CA LEU A 142 14.80 -8.83 -14.71
C LEU A 142 15.14 -7.34 -14.56
N GLN A 143 16.19 -6.88 -15.23
CA GLN A 143 16.61 -5.48 -15.18
C GLN A 143 15.54 -4.56 -15.78
N ASP A 144 14.94 -4.97 -16.92
CA ASP A 144 13.84 -4.22 -17.55
C ASP A 144 12.61 -4.17 -16.66
N ARG A 145 12.29 -5.28 -15.98
CA ARG A 145 11.19 -5.29 -14.99
C ARG A 145 11.44 -4.29 -13.87
N MET A 146 12.65 -4.28 -13.31
CA MET A 146 13.02 -3.33 -12.24
C MET A 146 12.92 -1.89 -12.73
N ALA A 147 13.54 -1.57 -13.85
CA ALA A 147 13.55 -0.22 -14.40
C ALA A 147 12.14 0.27 -14.76
N ALA A 148 11.30 -0.58 -15.37
CA ALA A 148 9.92 -0.25 -15.66
C ALA A 148 9.10 -0.01 -14.39
N LEU A 149 9.28 -0.82 -13.34
CA LEU A 149 8.60 -0.65 -12.05
C LEU A 149 9.07 0.62 -11.32
N GLN A 150 10.35 0.96 -11.39
CA GLN A 150 10.88 2.22 -10.87
C GLN A 150 10.22 3.43 -11.57
N LEU A 151 10.16 3.41 -12.89
CA LEU A 151 9.48 4.47 -13.65
C LEU A 151 8.00 4.58 -13.30
N LEU A 152 7.30 3.45 -13.13
CA LEU A 152 5.90 3.42 -12.71
C LEU A 152 5.71 3.98 -11.29
N SER A 153 6.63 3.71 -10.38
CA SER A 153 6.57 4.27 -9.01
C SER A 153 6.71 5.79 -8.99
N CYS A 154 7.47 6.38 -9.93
CA CYS A 154 7.56 7.83 -10.09
C CYS A 154 6.24 8.50 -10.54
N LEU A 155 5.32 7.73 -11.10
CA LEU A 155 4.00 8.23 -11.51
C LEU A 155 2.96 8.20 -10.38
N LEU A 156 3.27 7.61 -9.23
CA LEU A 156 2.36 7.60 -8.09
C LEU A 156 2.16 9.03 -7.55
N PRO A 157 0.92 9.42 -7.22
CA PRO A 157 0.69 10.64 -6.46
C PRO A 157 1.47 10.61 -5.14
N ALA A 158 2.08 11.71 -4.74
CA ALA A 158 2.95 11.78 -3.57
C ALA A 158 2.31 11.20 -2.29
N ARG A 159 1.02 11.47 -2.08
CA ARG A 159 0.27 10.95 -0.92
C ARG A 159 0.10 9.43 -0.93
N ASN A 160 -0.14 8.86 -2.13
CA ASN A 160 -0.22 7.41 -2.31
C ASN A 160 1.14 6.77 -2.10
N ALA A 161 2.20 7.40 -2.65
CA ALA A 161 3.58 6.96 -2.50
C ALA A 161 4.01 6.92 -1.04
N SER A 162 3.77 7.99 -0.26
CA SER A 162 4.06 8.04 1.18
C SER A 162 3.33 6.93 1.96
N CYS A 163 2.04 6.75 1.67
CA CYS A 163 1.23 5.74 2.34
C CYS A 163 1.69 4.31 2.00
N LEU A 164 1.99 4.03 0.72
CA LEU A 164 2.50 2.74 0.28
C LEU A 164 3.88 2.45 0.86
N HIS A 165 4.79 3.45 0.88
CA HIS A 165 6.12 3.31 1.46
C HIS A 165 6.03 2.92 2.94
N TYR A 166 5.23 3.64 3.72
CA TYR A 166 4.98 3.34 5.12
C TYR A 166 4.39 1.93 5.34
N MET A 167 3.38 1.57 4.53
CA MET A 167 2.76 0.25 4.61
C MET A 167 3.71 -0.88 4.24
N PHE A 168 4.57 -0.70 3.24
CA PHE A 168 5.57 -1.70 2.86
C PHE A 168 6.64 -1.87 3.94
N ASP A 169 7.14 -0.79 4.52
CA ASP A 169 8.10 -0.85 5.63
C ASP A 169 7.50 -1.58 6.84
N TYR A 170 6.25 -1.23 7.19
CA TYR A 170 5.51 -1.93 8.23
C TYR A 170 5.38 -3.43 7.95
N LEU A 171 4.99 -3.80 6.72
CA LEU A 171 4.86 -5.20 6.31
C LEU A 171 6.20 -5.94 6.33
N ALA A 172 7.28 -5.28 5.95
CA ALA A 172 8.64 -5.83 6.03
C ALA A 172 9.03 -6.12 7.49
N LYS A 173 8.77 -5.19 8.40
CA LYS A 173 9.02 -5.38 9.85
C LYS A 173 8.20 -6.52 10.44
N VAL A 174 6.94 -6.65 10.04
CA VAL A 174 6.08 -7.77 10.47
C VAL A 174 6.57 -9.10 9.87
N SER A 175 7.01 -9.11 8.62
CA SER A 175 7.46 -10.34 7.94
C SER A 175 8.75 -10.92 8.51
N GLN A 176 9.66 -10.09 9.01
CA GLN A 176 10.87 -10.53 9.71
C GLN A 176 10.55 -11.40 10.93
N ARG A 177 9.38 -11.20 11.53
CA ARG A 177 8.89 -12.00 12.67
C ARG A 177 8.02 -13.18 12.25
N TYR A 178 7.50 -13.20 11.01
CA TYR A 178 6.51 -14.18 10.53
C TYR A 178 6.58 -14.37 9.01
N GLU A 179 7.49 -15.18 8.52
CA GLU A 179 7.73 -15.39 7.06
C GLU A 179 6.48 -15.69 6.22
N LYS A 180 5.49 -16.41 6.77
CA LYS A 180 4.26 -16.80 6.05
C LYS A 180 3.17 -15.72 6.01
N ILE A 181 3.28 -14.66 6.80
CA ILE A 181 2.21 -13.66 6.96
C ILE A 181 2.27 -12.59 5.86
N PHE A 182 3.45 -12.27 5.36
CA PHE A 182 3.69 -11.22 4.38
C PHE A 182 2.84 -11.38 3.11
N PHE A 183 2.82 -12.56 2.51
CA PHE A 183 2.02 -12.87 1.32
C PHE A 183 0.51 -12.75 1.55
N PHE A 184 0.07 -13.26 2.68
CA PHE A 184 -1.34 -13.20 3.04
C PHE A 184 -1.82 -11.77 3.23
N LEU A 185 -0.95 -10.89 3.75
CA LEU A 185 -1.23 -9.48 3.97
C LEU A 185 -1.35 -8.69 2.69
N ILE A 186 -0.39 -8.82 1.79
CA ILE A 186 -0.40 -8.11 0.53
C ILE A 186 -1.64 -8.45 -0.28
N LYS A 187 -2.00 -9.74 -0.38
CA LYS A 187 -3.23 -10.17 -1.05
C LYS A 187 -4.51 -9.57 -0.45
N ARG A 188 -4.50 -9.17 0.81
CA ARG A 188 -5.68 -8.64 1.51
C ARG A 188 -5.72 -7.14 1.71
N ILE A 189 -4.59 -6.48 1.68
CA ILE A 189 -4.48 -5.03 1.88
C ILE A 189 -4.47 -4.29 0.56
N LEU A 190 -3.79 -4.84 -0.44
CA LEU A 190 -3.74 -4.25 -1.78
C LEU A 190 -4.79 -4.89 -2.69
N PRO A 191 -5.53 -4.10 -3.47
CA PRO A 191 -6.58 -4.63 -4.34
C PRO A 191 -6.07 -5.49 -5.50
N LEU A 192 -6.97 -6.23 -6.10
CA LEU A 192 -6.87 -7.33 -7.09
C LEU A 192 -5.72 -7.39 -8.11
N PRO A 193 -5.10 -6.33 -8.66
CA PRO A 193 -4.02 -6.51 -9.64
C PRO A 193 -2.74 -7.05 -9.01
N PHE A 194 -2.53 -6.80 -7.71
CA PHE A 194 -1.46 -7.45 -6.97
C PHE A 194 -1.70 -8.96 -6.76
N LYS A 195 -2.94 -9.42 -6.85
CA LYS A 195 -3.24 -10.86 -6.77
C LYS A 195 -2.65 -11.62 -7.95
N GLY A 196 -2.86 -11.17 -9.19
CA GLY A 196 -2.24 -11.74 -10.38
C GLY A 196 -0.70 -11.58 -10.41
N LEU A 197 -0.21 -10.43 -9.93
CA LEU A 197 1.21 -10.17 -9.74
C LEU A 197 1.86 -11.20 -8.80
N MET A 198 1.15 -11.56 -7.74
CA MET A 198 1.61 -12.48 -6.71
C MET A 198 1.42 -13.95 -7.10
N GLU A 199 0.41 -14.29 -7.89
CA GLU A 199 0.17 -15.66 -8.36
C GLU A 199 1.18 -16.10 -9.42
N ASN A 200 1.59 -15.21 -10.32
CA ASN A 200 2.61 -15.49 -11.35
C ASN A 200 4.05 -15.47 -10.82
N VAL A 201 4.31 -14.74 -9.74
CA VAL A 201 5.67 -14.63 -9.15
C VAL A 201 5.83 -15.55 -7.94
N ALA A 202 4.74 -15.99 -7.31
CA ALA A 202 4.77 -16.34 -5.89
C ALA A 202 4.77 -17.82 -5.57
N ILE A 203 4.27 -18.71 -6.39
CA ILE A 203 4.11 -20.08 -5.87
C ILE A 203 5.39 -20.90 -5.96
N ASN A 204 6.28 -20.64 -6.93
CA ASN A 204 7.51 -21.41 -7.08
C ASN A 204 8.84 -20.64 -6.96
N ALA A 205 8.85 -19.30 -7.10
CA ALA A 205 10.08 -18.51 -7.06
C ALA A 205 10.30 -17.82 -5.70
N VAL A 206 9.25 -17.57 -4.93
CA VAL A 206 9.30 -16.77 -3.71
C VAL A 206 9.79 -17.56 -2.50
N PHE A 207 9.58 -18.86 -2.44
CA PHE A 207 10.24 -19.70 -1.43
C PHE A 207 11.74 -19.90 -1.73
N LYS A 208 12.18 -19.68 -2.97
CA LYS A 208 13.60 -19.73 -3.35
C LYS A 208 14.26 -18.37 -3.58
N ASN A 209 13.47 -17.32 -3.85
CA ASN A 209 14.00 -15.97 -4.07
C ASN A 209 13.01 -14.92 -3.56
N MET A 210 13.21 -14.40 -2.36
CA MET A 210 12.61 -13.16 -1.84
C MET A 210 12.90 -11.94 -2.74
N HIS A 211 13.56 -12.15 -3.88
CA HIS A 211 14.04 -11.09 -4.75
C HIS A 211 12.97 -10.31 -5.51
N SER A 212 11.87 -10.94 -5.98
CA SER A 212 10.97 -10.21 -6.90
C SER A 212 10.09 -9.18 -6.21
N PHE A 213 9.72 -9.39 -4.94
CA PHE A 213 9.00 -8.37 -4.18
C PHE A 213 9.96 -7.41 -3.49
N SER A 214 11.12 -7.91 -3.04
CA SER A 214 12.25 -7.07 -2.67
C SER A 214 12.65 -6.16 -3.82
N ILE A 215 12.55 -6.61 -5.06
CA ILE A 215 12.82 -5.81 -6.26
C ILE A 215 11.83 -4.65 -6.40
N PHE A 216 10.53 -4.88 -6.27
CA PHE A 216 9.54 -3.79 -6.29
C PHE A 216 9.72 -2.87 -5.09
N PHE A 217 9.94 -3.43 -3.91
CA PHE A 217 10.20 -2.69 -2.68
C PHE A 217 11.50 -1.90 -2.74
N LEU A 218 12.60 -2.50 -3.22
CA LEU A 218 13.87 -1.83 -3.44
C LEU A 218 13.77 -0.76 -4.53
N ALA A 219 13.14 -1.08 -5.67
CA ALA A 219 12.88 -0.11 -6.72
C ALA A 219 12.04 1.07 -6.21
N PHE A 220 11.02 0.81 -5.41
CA PHE A 220 10.18 1.82 -4.79
C PHE A 220 10.96 2.64 -3.73
N LYS A 221 11.76 1.97 -2.90
CA LYS A 221 12.58 2.62 -1.88
C LYS A 221 13.65 3.53 -2.48
N GLU A 222 14.36 3.08 -3.51
CA GLU A 222 15.38 3.88 -4.22
C GLU A 222 14.83 5.15 -4.89
N VAL A 223 13.54 5.16 -5.25
CA VAL A 223 12.89 6.34 -5.82
C VAL A 223 12.44 7.31 -4.73
N MET A 224 12.16 6.82 -3.52
CA MET A 224 11.64 7.61 -2.41
C MET A 224 12.70 8.17 -1.47
N THR A 225 13.95 7.68 -1.56
CA THR A 225 15.15 8.26 -0.90
C THR A 225 15.89 9.22 -1.83
#